data_f88fd62165ddc4c267151781d72eb92c
#
_entry.id   f88fd62165ddc4c267151781d72eb92c
#
_cell.length_a   1.000
_cell.length_b   1.000
_cell.length_c   1.000
_cell.angle_alpha   90.00
_cell.angle_beta   90.00
_cell.angle_gamma   90.00
#
_symmetry.space_group_name_H-M   'P 1'
#
loop_
_entity.id
_entity.type
_entity.pdbx_description
1 polymer ?
#
loop_
_entity_poly.entity_id
_entity_poly.type
_entity_poly.pdbx_seq_one_letter_code
_entity_poly.pdbx_strand_id
1 'polypeptide(L)'
;MEFKVPRQQQENLDKYSEEAKDLAYEFSKRLLKETKGFVKAIVLFGSAARRKQKSNDIDLLVVIDDLDVQVTRELVEGYRIIVTKIVSEVSEKLHVTTLRYTSFWEYVRAGDPVGVNILRDGVPILDTGFFTPLQRLLYTGRIRPSAESMWTYYGRAPITIQNAKGHLLQATVDLYWAVIDSSHAALMRVGAVPPSPEHVPDMLEEKLVKAGLLDKKYPGICREFYHLSKNIIHRELKDVSGELFDHYLRLANDHVETMRKIVEKE
;
A
#
# COMPACT_ATOMS: atom_id res chain seq x y z
N MET A 1 32.09 -50.31 8.13
CA MET A 1 30.94 -49.73 8.87
C MET A 1 30.40 -48.57 8.05
N GLU A 2 29.24 -48.71 7.41
CA GLU A 2 28.60 -47.56 6.74
C GLU A 2 27.87 -46.74 7.75
N PHE A 3 28.29 -45.48 7.92
CA PHE A 3 27.60 -44.53 8.78
C PHE A 3 26.37 -43.98 8.05
N LYS A 4 25.20 -44.54 8.34
CA LYS A 4 23.94 -44.04 7.80
C LYS A 4 23.51 -42.76 8.49
N VAL A 5 23.60 -41.63 7.82
CA VAL A 5 23.08 -40.34 8.28
C VAL A 5 21.64 -40.22 7.83
N PRO A 6 20.64 -40.29 8.74
CA PRO A 6 19.26 -40.03 8.38
C PRO A 6 19.09 -38.55 7.99
N ARG A 7 18.59 -38.29 6.78
CA ARG A 7 18.24 -36.94 6.35
C ARG A 7 16.88 -36.54 6.95
N GLN A 8 16.81 -35.36 7.51
CA GLN A 8 15.54 -34.80 7.98
C GLN A 8 14.68 -34.44 6.77
N GLN A 9 13.39 -34.75 6.86
CA GLN A 9 12.41 -34.31 5.85
C GLN A 9 12.20 -32.81 5.95
N GLN A 10 11.93 -32.16 4.82
CA GLN A 10 11.59 -30.77 4.74
C GLN A 10 10.19 -30.56 5.35
N GLU A 11 10.11 -29.74 6.40
CA GLU A 11 8.84 -29.48 7.07
C GLU A 11 7.93 -28.59 6.19
N ASN A 12 6.64 -28.68 6.39
CA ASN A 12 5.59 -27.87 5.72
C ASN A 12 5.32 -28.15 4.24
N LEU A 13 6.05 -29.04 3.57
CA LEU A 13 5.83 -29.34 2.14
C LEU A 13 4.40 -29.78 1.83
N ASP A 14 3.76 -30.50 2.75
CA ASP A 14 2.40 -31.01 2.62
C ASP A 14 1.32 -29.94 2.83
N LYS A 15 1.69 -28.76 3.29
CA LYS A 15 0.77 -27.62 3.48
C LYS A 15 0.40 -26.95 2.16
N TYR A 16 1.25 -27.07 1.13
CA TYR A 16 1.08 -26.40 -0.16
C TYR A 16 0.65 -27.36 -1.25
N SER A 17 -0.14 -26.84 -2.21
CA SER A 17 -0.53 -27.61 -3.40
C SER A 17 0.66 -27.88 -4.32
N GLU A 18 0.58 -28.94 -5.14
CA GLU A 18 1.60 -29.21 -6.14
C GLU A 18 1.75 -28.05 -7.13
N GLU A 19 0.61 -27.45 -7.57
CA GLU A 19 0.62 -26.25 -8.42
C GLU A 19 1.48 -25.12 -7.83
N ALA A 20 1.31 -24.81 -6.53
CA ALA A 20 2.06 -23.74 -5.88
C ALA A 20 3.56 -24.06 -5.82
N LYS A 21 3.92 -25.31 -5.57
CA LYS A 21 5.32 -25.77 -5.55
C LYS A 21 5.95 -25.70 -6.95
N ASP A 22 5.24 -26.14 -7.97
CA ASP A 22 5.72 -26.14 -9.35
C ASP A 22 5.96 -24.71 -9.85
N LEU A 23 5.00 -23.81 -9.61
CA LEU A 23 5.14 -22.39 -9.97
C LEU A 23 6.28 -21.71 -9.20
N ALA A 24 6.42 -21.99 -7.90
CA ALA A 24 7.50 -21.47 -7.08
C ALA A 24 8.88 -21.99 -7.56
N TYR A 25 8.96 -23.26 -7.95
CA TYR A 25 10.18 -23.85 -8.50
C TYR A 25 10.55 -23.25 -9.85
N GLU A 26 9.60 -23.11 -10.77
CA GLU A 26 9.85 -22.54 -12.10
C GLU A 26 10.27 -21.07 -12.00
N PHE A 27 9.61 -20.27 -11.14
CA PHE A 27 10.04 -18.92 -10.83
C PHE A 27 11.47 -18.88 -10.30
N SER A 28 11.78 -19.72 -9.32
CA SER A 28 13.10 -19.78 -8.69
C SER A 28 14.20 -20.11 -9.69
N LYS A 29 13.96 -21.09 -10.56
CA LYS A 29 14.89 -21.52 -11.61
C LYS A 29 15.22 -20.38 -12.57
N ARG A 30 14.20 -19.61 -13.00
CA ARG A 30 14.39 -18.47 -13.91
C ARG A 30 15.11 -17.33 -13.21
N LEU A 31 14.72 -16.99 -11.97
CA LEU A 31 15.34 -15.91 -11.22
C LEU A 31 16.83 -16.19 -10.97
N LEU A 32 17.19 -17.39 -10.57
CA LEU A 32 18.58 -17.77 -10.31
C LEU A 32 19.47 -17.67 -11.55
N LYS A 33 18.92 -17.97 -12.74
CA LYS A 33 19.64 -17.83 -14.00
C LYS A 33 20.03 -16.38 -14.29
N GLU A 34 19.16 -15.44 -13.94
CA GLU A 34 19.37 -14.00 -14.18
C GLU A 34 20.20 -13.32 -13.07
N THR A 35 20.12 -13.82 -11.83
CA THR A 35 20.68 -13.11 -10.63
C THR A 35 22.04 -13.61 -10.17
N LYS A 36 22.61 -14.69 -10.77
CA LYS A 36 24.01 -15.16 -10.58
C LYS A 36 24.52 -15.16 -9.12
N GLY A 37 23.72 -15.67 -8.17
CA GLY A 37 24.15 -15.80 -6.78
C GLY A 37 23.79 -14.61 -5.86
N PHE A 38 23.15 -13.59 -6.38
CA PHE A 38 22.63 -12.46 -5.61
C PHE A 38 21.49 -12.85 -4.64
N VAL A 39 20.84 -13.99 -4.88
CA VAL A 39 19.73 -14.51 -4.08
C VAL A 39 20.24 -15.51 -3.06
N LYS A 40 19.95 -15.28 -1.77
CA LYS A 40 20.32 -16.16 -0.65
C LYS A 40 19.25 -17.21 -0.33
N ALA A 41 17.97 -16.87 -0.46
CA ALA A 41 16.87 -17.82 -0.33
C ALA A 41 15.65 -17.41 -1.16
N ILE A 42 14.86 -18.41 -1.55
CA ILE A 42 13.51 -18.25 -2.07
C ILE A 42 12.60 -19.18 -1.27
N VAL A 43 11.57 -18.61 -0.67
CA VAL A 43 10.70 -19.32 0.28
C VAL A 43 9.25 -19.17 -0.15
N LEU A 44 8.55 -20.27 -0.32
CA LEU A 44 7.11 -20.31 -0.49
C LEU A 44 6.45 -20.16 0.89
N PHE A 45 5.57 -19.16 1.06
CA PHE A 45 4.96 -18.87 2.35
C PHE A 45 3.51 -18.35 2.18
N GLY A 46 2.87 -17.87 3.25
CA GLY A 46 1.61 -17.15 3.20
C GLY A 46 0.36 -17.99 3.39
N SER A 47 -0.77 -17.49 2.90
CA SER A 47 -2.11 -18.04 3.16
C SER A 47 -2.36 -19.39 2.50
N ALA A 48 -1.66 -19.70 1.42
CA ALA A 48 -1.72 -21.00 0.73
C ALA A 48 -1.36 -22.18 1.65
N ALA A 49 -0.54 -21.95 2.71
CA ALA A 49 -0.24 -22.95 3.74
C ALA A 49 -1.45 -23.32 4.63
N ARG A 50 -2.49 -22.47 4.63
CA ARG A 50 -3.66 -22.66 5.49
C ARG A 50 -4.80 -23.27 4.68
N ARG A 51 -4.81 -24.54 4.42
CA ARG A 51 -5.77 -25.34 3.61
C ARG A 51 -7.26 -24.94 3.68
N LYS A 52 -7.68 -23.95 4.49
CA LYS A 52 -9.05 -23.52 4.70
C LYS A 52 -9.53 -22.37 3.79
N GLN A 53 -8.63 -21.69 3.09
CA GLN A 53 -8.99 -20.62 2.14
C GLN A 53 -8.50 -21.00 0.75
N LYS A 54 -9.40 -20.92 -0.26
CA LYS A 54 -8.99 -20.87 -1.68
C LYS A 54 -8.24 -19.54 -1.89
N SER A 55 -6.96 -19.50 -1.54
CA SER A 55 -6.11 -18.40 -1.95
C SER A 55 -5.75 -18.64 -3.41
N ASN A 56 -6.07 -17.69 -4.27
CA ASN A 56 -5.60 -17.70 -5.65
C ASN A 56 -4.14 -17.24 -5.75
N ASP A 57 -3.61 -16.64 -4.68
CA ASP A 57 -2.30 -16.01 -4.65
C ASP A 57 -1.26 -16.93 -4.03
N ILE A 58 -0.07 -16.95 -4.63
CA ILE A 58 1.08 -17.74 -4.21
C ILE A 58 2.17 -16.77 -3.77
N ASP A 59 2.38 -16.69 -2.45
CA ASP A 59 3.33 -15.76 -1.85
C ASP A 59 4.75 -16.35 -1.87
N LEU A 60 5.69 -15.64 -2.49
CA LEU A 60 7.11 -15.96 -2.49
C LEU A 60 7.92 -14.86 -1.77
N LEU A 61 8.78 -15.27 -0.86
CA LEU A 61 9.82 -14.41 -0.30
C LEU A 61 11.12 -14.67 -1.05
N VAL A 62 11.73 -13.62 -1.57
CA VAL A 62 13.10 -13.63 -2.07
C VAL A 62 13.99 -12.86 -1.11
N VAL A 63 15.03 -13.51 -0.61
CA VAL A 63 16.04 -12.86 0.25
C VAL A 63 17.28 -12.60 -0.57
N ILE A 64 17.64 -11.32 -0.71
CA ILE A 64 18.79 -10.86 -1.50
C ILE A 64 19.98 -10.56 -0.62
N ASP A 65 21.17 -10.79 -1.17
CA ASP A 65 22.45 -10.52 -0.52
C ASP A 65 22.75 -9.02 -0.48
N ASP A 66 22.84 -8.46 0.71
CA ASP A 66 23.27 -7.09 0.96
C ASP A 66 24.53 -7.02 1.85
N LEU A 67 25.20 -8.16 2.06
CA LEU A 67 26.49 -8.23 2.75
C LEU A 67 27.64 -8.12 1.74
N ASP A 68 27.62 -8.99 0.73
CA ASP A 68 28.69 -9.08 -0.26
C ASP A 68 28.38 -8.21 -1.51
N VAL A 69 27.13 -7.78 -1.67
CA VAL A 69 26.65 -7.00 -2.82
C VAL A 69 26.18 -5.61 -2.39
N GLN A 70 26.75 -4.58 -2.99
CA GLN A 70 26.27 -3.21 -2.79
C GLN A 70 24.94 -3.02 -3.51
N VAL A 71 23.85 -2.87 -2.74
CA VAL A 71 22.50 -2.71 -3.27
C VAL A 71 22.30 -1.25 -3.72
N THR A 72 22.69 -0.95 -4.97
CA THR A 72 22.49 0.37 -5.58
C THR A 72 21.06 0.52 -6.12
N ARG A 73 20.69 1.76 -6.46
CA ARG A 73 19.36 2.05 -7.05
C ARG A 73 19.18 1.35 -8.39
N GLU A 74 20.22 1.35 -9.23
CA GLU A 74 20.22 0.71 -10.55
C GLU A 74 20.05 -0.80 -10.45
N LEU A 75 20.71 -1.42 -9.45
CA LEU A 75 20.55 -2.85 -9.17
C LEU A 75 19.12 -3.17 -8.76
N VAL A 76 18.51 -2.36 -7.89
CA VAL A 76 17.12 -2.53 -7.45
C VAL A 76 16.15 -2.39 -8.61
N GLU A 77 16.33 -1.40 -9.47
CA GLU A 77 15.47 -1.18 -10.64
C GLU A 77 15.61 -2.34 -11.64
N GLY A 78 16.84 -2.77 -11.95
CA GLY A 78 17.10 -3.93 -12.82
C GLY A 78 16.48 -5.22 -12.27
N TYR A 79 16.66 -5.48 -10.97
CA TYR A 79 16.06 -6.62 -10.28
C TYR A 79 14.52 -6.59 -10.36
N ARG A 80 13.89 -5.43 -10.14
CA ARG A 80 12.43 -5.29 -10.24
C ARG A 80 11.91 -5.62 -11.64
N ILE A 81 12.60 -5.17 -12.69
CA ILE A 81 12.26 -5.48 -14.08
C ILE A 81 12.33 -6.99 -14.31
N ILE A 82 13.39 -7.64 -13.85
CA ILE A 82 13.57 -9.10 -13.97
C ILE A 82 12.44 -9.85 -13.27
N VAL A 83 12.14 -9.51 -12.01
CA VAL A 83 11.07 -10.15 -11.23
C VAL A 83 9.72 -9.96 -11.91
N THR A 84 9.37 -8.74 -12.32
CA THR A 84 8.11 -8.44 -13.01
C THR A 84 7.97 -9.26 -14.30
N LYS A 85 9.03 -9.34 -15.11
CA LYS A 85 9.07 -10.13 -16.33
C LYS A 85 8.84 -11.62 -16.03
N ILE A 86 9.55 -12.20 -15.06
CA ILE A 86 9.43 -13.62 -14.71
C ILE A 86 8.01 -13.92 -14.18
N VAL A 87 7.43 -13.05 -13.35
CA VAL A 87 6.06 -13.21 -12.86
C VAL A 87 5.07 -13.23 -14.03
N SER A 88 5.17 -12.29 -14.97
CA SER A 88 4.27 -12.26 -16.15
C SER A 88 4.41 -13.50 -17.06
N GLU A 89 5.60 -14.11 -17.12
CA GLU A 89 5.87 -15.29 -17.93
C GLU A 89 5.48 -16.61 -17.24
N VAL A 90 5.54 -16.67 -15.90
CA VAL A 90 5.26 -17.90 -15.13
C VAL A 90 3.81 -17.93 -14.69
N SER A 91 3.36 -16.95 -13.90
CA SER A 91 1.97 -16.83 -13.46
C SER A 91 1.72 -15.51 -12.74
N GLU A 92 0.61 -14.84 -13.07
CA GLU A 92 0.13 -13.64 -12.35
C GLU A 92 -0.34 -13.94 -10.91
N LYS A 93 -0.50 -15.23 -10.55
CA LYS A 93 -0.80 -15.64 -9.17
C LYS A 93 0.38 -15.46 -8.21
N LEU A 94 1.59 -15.23 -8.72
CA LEU A 94 2.80 -15.10 -7.93
C LEU A 94 2.93 -13.71 -7.33
N HIS A 95 2.89 -13.63 -6.00
CA HIS A 95 3.15 -12.41 -5.24
C HIS A 95 4.56 -12.49 -4.64
N VAL A 96 5.48 -11.72 -5.21
CA VAL A 96 6.88 -11.75 -4.82
C VAL A 96 7.20 -10.61 -3.87
N THR A 97 7.53 -10.94 -2.63
CA THR A 97 8.08 -10.02 -1.65
C THR A 97 9.59 -10.19 -1.59
N THR A 98 10.34 -9.09 -1.64
CA THR A 98 11.80 -9.14 -1.55
C THR A 98 12.27 -8.46 -0.28
N LEU A 99 13.13 -9.12 0.47
CA LEU A 99 13.81 -8.59 1.64
C LEU A 99 15.33 -8.67 1.47
N ARG A 100 16.03 -7.72 2.06
CA ARG A 100 17.48 -7.82 2.24
C ARG A 100 17.79 -8.88 3.29
N TYR A 101 18.93 -9.51 3.17
CA TYR A 101 19.39 -10.50 4.13
C TYR A 101 19.50 -9.94 5.55
N THR A 102 20.09 -8.74 5.69
CA THR A 102 20.17 -8.05 6.99
C THR A 102 18.80 -7.73 7.56
N SER A 103 17.85 -7.27 6.74
CA SER A 103 16.48 -6.97 7.20
C SER A 103 15.74 -8.23 7.65
N PHE A 104 15.91 -9.36 6.95
CA PHE A 104 15.32 -10.63 7.38
C PHE A 104 15.87 -11.07 8.74
N TRP A 105 17.19 -10.94 8.96
CA TRP A 105 17.82 -11.22 10.25
C TRP A 105 17.29 -10.33 11.38
N GLU A 106 17.07 -9.05 11.13
CA GLU A 106 16.48 -8.14 12.13
C GLU A 106 15.06 -8.58 12.52
N TYR A 107 14.19 -8.93 11.55
CA TYR A 107 12.87 -9.47 11.83
C TYR A 107 12.93 -10.73 12.71
N VAL A 108 13.83 -11.64 12.39
CA VAL A 108 13.99 -12.89 13.13
C VAL A 108 14.53 -12.64 14.53
N ARG A 109 15.57 -11.80 14.66
CA ARG A 109 16.19 -11.45 15.93
C ARG A 109 15.21 -10.76 16.89
N ALA A 110 14.41 -9.83 16.35
CA ALA A 110 13.38 -9.13 17.12
C ALA A 110 12.19 -10.03 17.48
N GLY A 111 12.08 -11.23 16.88
CA GLY A 111 10.88 -12.06 17.01
C GLY A 111 9.65 -11.40 16.42
N ASP A 112 9.86 -10.65 15.32
CA ASP A 112 8.79 -9.96 14.60
C ASP A 112 7.77 -10.97 14.04
N PRO A 113 6.46 -10.73 14.17
CA PRO A 113 5.41 -11.61 13.67
C PRO A 113 5.55 -11.99 12.19
N VAL A 114 6.05 -11.08 11.34
CA VAL A 114 6.27 -11.38 9.91
C VAL A 114 7.37 -12.44 9.77
N GLY A 115 8.54 -12.22 10.37
CA GLY A 115 9.65 -13.19 10.35
C GLY A 115 9.26 -14.53 10.97
N VAL A 116 8.60 -14.51 12.12
CA VAL A 116 8.12 -15.72 12.81
C VAL A 116 7.13 -16.51 11.95
N ASN A 117 6.17 -15.86 11.29
CA ASN A 117 5.19 -16.52 10.44
C ASN A 117 5.84 -17.12 9.18
N ILE A 118 6.77 -16.40 8.55
CA ILE A 118 7.51 -16.91 7.39
C ILE A 118 8.34 -18.14 7.79
N LEU A 119 9.03 -18.11 8.93
CA LEU A 119 9.78 -19.27 9.41
C LEU A 119 8.88 -20.44 9.77
N ARG A 120 7.73 -20.18 10.42
CA ARG A 120 6.82 -21.24 10.89
C ARG A 120 6.17 -22.02 9.73
N ASP A 121 5.70 -21.31 8.72
CA ASP A 121 4.90 -21.87 7.65
C ASP A 121 5.66 -22.03 6.32
N GLY A 122 6.81 -21.38 6.18
CA GLY A 122 7.57 -21.31 4.93
C GLY A 122 8.20 -22.64 4.51
N VAL A 123 8.25 -22.82 3.19
CA VAL A 123 8.98 -23.91 2.53
C VAL A 123 10.11 -23.32 1.70
N PRO A 124 11.37 -23.54 2.04
CA PRO A 124 12.49 -23.06 1.24
C PRO A 124 12.56 -23.84 -0.09
N ILE A 125 12.39 -23.11 -1.19
CA ILE A 125 12.61 -23.62 -2.57
C ILE A 125 14.10 -23.53 -2.89
N LEU A 126 14.73 -22.43 -2.47
CA LEU A 126 16.18 -22.24 -2.47
C LEU A 126 16.59 -21.82 -1.05
N ASP A 127 17.65 -22.41 -0.53
CA ASP A 127 18.28 -22.02 0.75
C ASP A 127 19.78 -22.18 0.67
N THR A 128 20.52 -21.11 0.83
CA THR A 128 22.00 -21.14 0.89
C THR A 128 22.53 -21.53 2.29
N GLY A 129 21.67 -22.03 3.17
CA GLY A 129 22.05 -22.59 4.46
C GLY A 129 21.75 -21.70 5.66
N PHE A 130 20.87 -20.69 5.53
CA PHE A 130 20.50 -19.85 6.66
C PHE A 130 19.02 -19.98 7.07
N PHE A 131 18.11 -20.22 6.14
CA PHE A 131 16.67 -20.26 6.43
C PHE A 131 16.29 -21.49 7.26
N THR A 132 16.72 -22.66 6.83
CA THR A 132 16.44 -23.92 7.53
C THR A 132 16.98 -23.95 8.96
N PRO A 133 18.21 -23.49 9.27
CA PRO A 133 18.67 -23.35 10.66
C PRO A 133 17.77 -22.42 11.50
N LEU A 134 17.29 -21.31 10.96
CA LEU A 134 16.39 -20.39 11.66
C LEU A 134 15.03 -21.04 11.95
N GLN A 135 14.47 -21.83 11.01
CA GLN A 135 13.27 -22.63 11.27
C GLN A 135 13.47 -23.58 12.46
N ARG A 136 14.62 -24.26 12.55
CA ARG A 136 14.95 -25.13 13.67
C ARG A 136 15.03 -24.38 14.99
N LEU A 137 15.60 -23.18 15.00
CA LEU A 137 15.64 -22.34 16.19
C LEU A 137 14.23 -21.90 16.60
N LEU A 138 13.33 -21.62 15.66
CA LEU A 138 11.93 -21.32 15.95
C LEU A 138 11.23 -22.54 16.59
N TYR A 139 11.33 -23.72 16.00
CA TYR A 139 10.67 -24.94 16.50
C TYR A 139 11.21 -25.41 17.85
N THR A 140 12.46 -25.09 18.15
CA THR A 140 13.05 -25.35 19.49
C THR A 140 12.78 -24.22 20.50
N GLY A 141 11.95 -23.22 20.15
CA GLY A 141 11.56 -22.12 21.04
C GLY A 141 12.67 -21.10 21.32
N ARG A 142 13.73 -21.09 20.50
CA ARG A 142 14.84 -20.12 20.60
C ARG A 142 14.52 -18.80 19.94
N ILE A 143 13.64 -18.79 18.93
CA ILE A 143 13.06 -17.60 18.30
C ILE A 143 11.61 -17.49 18.78
N ARG A 144 11.24 -16.34 19.32
CA ARG A 144 9.90 -16.06 19.84
C ARG A 144 9.65 -14.54 19.84
N PRO A 145 8.37 -14.09 19.83
CA PRO A 145 8.05 -12.67 19.96
C PRO A 145 8.74 -12.04 21.17
N SER A 146 9.37 -10.90 20.96
CA SER A 146 10.03 -10.12 22.01
C SER A 146 9.12 -9.03 22.56
N ALA A 147 9.41 -8.53 23.76
CA ALA A 147 8.72 -7.36 24.32
C ALA A 147 8.90 -6.14 23.43
N GLU A 148 10.08 -5.98 22.82
CA GLU A 148 10.38 -4.89 21.88
C GLU A 148 9.47 -4.92 20.65
N SER A 149 9.27 -6.09 20.04
CA SER A 149 8.36 -6.21 18.87
C SER A 149 6.91 -5.95 19.27
N MET A 150 6.45 -6.44 20.43
CA MET A 150 5.11 -6.15 20.94
C MET A 150 4.87 -4.64 21.09
N TRP A 151 5.80 -3.91 21.71
CA TRP A 151 5.68 -2.47 21.89
C TRP A 151 5.80 -1.68 20.58
N THR A 152 6.61 -2.15 19.63
CA THR A 152 6.72 -1.58 18.30
C THR A 152 5.38 -1.65 17.56
N TYR A 153 4.71 -2.81 17.58
CA TYR A 153 3.39 -2.96 16.95
C TYR A 153 2.32 -2.15 17.67
N TYR A 154 2.29 -2.21 19.00
CA TYR A 154 1.33 -1.45 19.78
C TYR A 154 1.50 0.06 19.56
N GLY A 155 2.73 0.56 19.55
CA GLY A 155 3.03 1.97 19.32
C GLY A 155 2.62 2.49 17.95
N ARG A 156 2.59 1.63 16.93
CA ARG A 156 2.09 2.01 15.59
C ARG A 156 0.58 2.23 15.56
N ALA A 157 -0.19 1.49 16.34
CA ALA A 157 -1.65 1.53 16.26
C ALA A 157 -2.23 2.94 16.52
N PRO A 158 -1.89 3.66 17.59
CA PRO A 158 -2.40 5.02 17.79
C PRO A 158 -1.93 6.00 16.72
N ILE A 159 -0.72 5.84 16.18
CA ILE A 159 -0.20 6.65 15.08
C ILE A 159 -1.03 6.43 13.82
N THR A 160 -1.36 5.18 13.50
CA THR A 160 -2.18 4.84 12.34
C THR A 160 -3.60 5.42 12.46
N ILE A 161 -4.19 5.40 13.66
CA ILE A 161 -5.48 6.06 13.92
C ILE A 161 -5.38 7.57 13.69
N GLN A 162 -4.30 8.20 14.18
CA GLN A 162 -4.08 9.63 13.97
C GLN A 162 -3.89 9.97 12.48
N ASN A 163 -3.18 9.12 11.72
CA ASN A 163 -3.04 9.29 10.29
C ASN A 163 -4.39 9.19 9.57
N ALA A 164 -5.26 8.25 9.96
CA ALA A 164 -6.60 8.11 9.38
C ALA A 164 -7.43 9.39 9.55
N LYS A 165 -7.35 10.05 10.72
CA LYS A 165 -7.97 11.37 10.94
C LYS A 165 -7.38 12.45 10.05
N GLY A 166 -6.05 12.46 9.90
CA GLY A 166 -5.35 13.39 8.98
C GLY A 166 -5.75 13.19 7.52
N HIS A 167 -5.95 11.94 7.08
CA HIS A 167 -6.44 11.65 5.73
C HIS A 167 -7.86 12.18 5.50
N LEU A 168 -8.73 12.08 6.51
CA LEU A 168 -10.10 12.61 6.41
C LEU A 168 -10.10 14.13 6.30
N LEU A 169 -9.25 14.82 7.07
CA LEU A 169 -9.04 16.27 6.95
C LEU A 169 -8.53 16.65 5.55
N GLN A 170 -7.53 15.92 5.03
CA GLN A 170 -6.99 16.15 3.68
C GLN A 170 -8.06 15.94 2.61
N ALA A 171 -8.82 14.84 2.69
CA ALA A 171 -9.92 14.57 1.77
C ALA A 171 -10.96 15.70 1.79
N THR A 172 -11.22 16.32 2.94
CA THR A 172 -12.12 17.48 3.05
C THR A 172 -11.57 18.73 2.35
N VAL A 173 -10.25 18.93 2.39
CA VAL A 173 -9.59 20.00 1.62
C VAL A 173 -9.67 19.73 0.12
N ASP A 174 -9.58 18.47 -0.31
CA ASP A 174 -9.73 18.11 -1.71
C ASP A 174 -11.15 18.41 -2.25
N LEU A 175 -12.19 18.24 -1.41
CA LEU A 175 -13.55 18.66 -1.76
C LEU A 175 -13.66 20.19 -1.96
N TYR A 176 -12.98 20.98 -1.14
CA TYR A 176 -12.90 22.44 -1.36
C TYR A 176 -12.29 22.76 -2.71
N TRP A 177 -11.16 22.12 -3.08
CA TRP A 177 -10.55 22.36 -4.38
C TRP A 177 -11.49 21.96 -5.55
N ALA A 178 -12.21 20.87 -5.42
CA ALA A 178 -13.20 20.47 -6.43
C ALA A 178 -14.30 21.51 -6.62
N VAL A 179 -14.80 22.12 -5.55
CA VAL A 179 -15.80 23.19 -5.58
C VAL A 179 -15.21 24.48 -6.21
N ILE A 180 -14.01 24.86 -5.81
CA ILE A 180 -13.36 26.09 -6.34
C ILE A 180 -13.01 25.93 -7.82
N ASP A 181 -12.38 24.84 -8.21
CA ASP A 181 -11.95 24.62 -9.59
C ASP A 181 -13.14 24.53 -10.56
N SER A 182 -14.21 23.83 -10.17
CA SER A 182 -15.43 23.78 -10.98
C SER A 182 -16.12 25.14 -11.07
N SER A 183 -16.08 25.95 -10.02
CA SER A 183 -16.59 27.33 -10.03
C SER A 183 -15.76 28.24 -10.95
N HIS A 184 -14.43 28.12 -10.91
CA HIS A 184 -13.55 28.83 -11.85
C HIS A 184 -13.86 28.46 -13.30
N ALA A 185 -14.04 27.19 -13.60
CA ALA A 185 -14.38 26.73 -14.94
C ALA A 185 -15.72 27.35 -15.44
N ALA A 186 -16.75 27.37 -14.58
CA ALA A 186 -18.02 27.99 -14.89
C ALA A 186 -17.93 29.51 -15.11
N LEU A 187 -17.12 30.21 -14.31
CA LEU A 187 -16.86 31.65 -14.47
C LEU A 187 -16.07 31.93 -15.74
N MET A 188 -15.06 31.14 -16.05
CA MET A 188 -14.28 31.27 -17.29
C MET A 188 -15.14 31.09 -18.54
N ARG A 189 -16.15 30.23 -18.49
CA ARG A 189 -17.12 30.05 -19.59
C ARG A 189 -17.85 31.34 -19.93
N VAL A 190 -18.11 32.23 -18.97
CA VAL A 190 -18.74 33.53 -19.15
C VAL A 190 -17.73 34.68 -19.23
N GLY A 191 -16.46 34.39 -19.46
CA GLY A 191 -15.38 35.37 -19.63
C GLY A 191 -14.93 36.06 -18.35
N ALA A 192 -15.23 35.48 -17.17
CA ALA A 192 -14.84 36.03 -15.88
C ALA A 192 -13.75 35.19 -15.22
N VAL A 193 -12.72 35.86 -14.65
CA VAL A 193 -11.60 35.19 -13.95
C VAL A 193 -11.47 35.79 -12.54
N PRO A 194 -11.76 35.05 -11.48
CA PRO A 194 -11.60 35.53 -10.12
C PRO A 194 -10.13 35.80 -9.77
N PRO A 195 -9.80 36.88 -9.06
CA PRO A 195 -8.41 37.20 -8.68
C PRO A 195 -7.86 36.25 -7.61
N SER A 196 -8.73 35.65 -6.79
CA SER A 196 -8.38 34.65 -5.79
C SER A 196 -9.59 33.80 -5.42
N PRO A 197 -9.42 32.63 -4.77
CA PRO A 197 -10.52 31.76 -4.32
C PRO A 197 -11.54 32.47 -3.40
N GLU A 198 -11.12 33.47 -2.65
CA GLU A 198 -11.99 34.25 -1.78
C GLU A 198 -13.08 35.02 -2.55
N HIS A 199 -12.77 35.46 -3.76
CA HIS A 199 -13.68 36.24 -4.60
C HIS A 199 -14.61 35.38 -5.46
N VAL A 200 -14.39 34.06 -5.50
CA VAL A 200 -15.19 33.14 -6.33
C VAL A 200 -16.68 33.19 -5.98
N PRO A 201 -17.11 33.14 -4.69
CA PRO A 201 -18.52 33.17 -4.35
C PRO A 201 -19.23 34.46 -4.82
N ASP A 202 -18.58 35.60 -4.66
CA ASP A 202 -19.16 36.91 -5.03
C ASP A 202 -19.25 37.04 -6.55
N MET A 203 -18.27 36.52 -7.29
CA MET A 203 -18.32 36.50 -8.76
C MET A 203 -19.35 35.51 -9.31
N LEU A 204 -19.56 34.35 -8.65
CA LEU A 204 -20.66 33.45 -9.00
C LEU A 204 -22.00 34.14 -8.86
N GLU A 205 -22.20 34.92 -7.79
CA GLU A 205 -23.43 35.68 -7.56
C GLU A 205 -23.63 36.78 -8.65
N GLU A 206 -22.57 37.54 -8.93
CA GLU A 206 -22.63 38.66 -9.88
C GLU A 206 -22.83 38.18 -11.32
N LYS A 207 -22.07 37.18 -11.76
CA LYS A 207 -21.99 36.78 -13.16
C LYS A 207 -22.97 35.68 -13.56
N LEU A 208 -23.28 34.75 -12.64
CA LEU A 208 -24.10 33.59 -12.97
C LEU A 208 -25.49 33.63 -12.32
N VAL A 209 -25.61 34.04 -11.05
CA VAL A 209 -26.93 34.10 -10.40
C VAL A 209 -27.75 35.24 -10.93
N LYS A 210 -27.21 36.46 -11.05
CA LYS A 210 -27.92 37.61 -11.60
C LYS A 210 -28.30 37.43 -13.09
N ALA A 211 -27.55 36.61 -13.83
CA ALA A 211 -27.85 36.23 -15.19
C ALA A 211 -28.89 35.07 -15.30
N GLY A 212 -29.37 34.55 -14.19
CA GLY A 212 -30.32 33.42 -14.16
C GLY A 212 -29.74 32.07 -14.58
N LEU A 213 -28.41 31.95 -14.63
CA LEU A 213 -27.70 30.73 -15.04
C LEU A 213 -27.43 29.79 -13.88
N LEU A 214 -27.43 30.28 -12.63
CA LEU A 214 -27.10 29.53 -11.43
C LEU A 214 -28.09 29.87 -10.29
N ASP A 215 -28.44 28.86 -9.48
CA ASP A 215 -29.25 29.07 -8.29
C ASP A 215 -28.44 29.80 -7.19
N LYS A 216 -29.12 30.69 -6.46
CA LYS A 216 -28.52 31.50 -5.38
C LYS A 216 -27.91 30.72 -4.21
N LYS A 217 -28.19 29.42 -4.08
CA LYS A 217 -27.60 28.58 -3.03
C LYS A 217 -26.10 28.29 -3.25
N TYR A 218 -25.64 28.23 -4.50
CA TYR A 218 -24.29 27.80 -4.84
C TYR A 218 -23.17 28.77 -4.44
N PRO A 219 -23.30 30.10 -4.55
CA PRO A 219 -22.34 31.02 -3.93
C PRO A 219 -22.20 30.81 -2.42
N GLY A 220 -23.31 30.48 -1.73
CA GLY A 220 -23.30 30.15 -0.30
C GLY A 220 -22.49 28.88 -0.01
N ILE A 221 -22.72 27.82 -0.76
CA ILE A 221 -21.97 26.57 -0.68
C ILE A 221 -20.47 26.82 -0.92
N CYS A 222 -20.13 27.55 -1.97
CA CYS A 222 -18.74 27.89 -2.28
C CYS A 222 -18.05 28.66 -1.13
N ARG A 223 -18.74 29.62 -0.50
CA ARG A 223 -18.24 30.38 0.66
C ARG A 223 -18.05 29.48 1.89
N GLU A 224 -18.96 28.55 2.11
CA GLU A 224 -18.86 27.55 3.18
C GLU A 224 -17.61 26.69 3.03
N PHE A 225 -17.35 26.15 1.83
CA PHE A 225 -16.13 25.38 1.54
C PHE A 225 -14.85 26.21 1.70
N TYR A 226 -14.88 27.48 1.32
CA TYR A 226 -13.74 28.38 1.53
C TYR A 226 -13.42 28.54 3.02
N HIS A 227 -14.42 28.79 3.85
CA HIS A 227 -14.22 28.91 5.31
C HIS A 227 -13.80 27.59 5.95
N LEU A 228 -14.40 26.48 5.52
CA LEU A 228 -14.03 25.14 5.98
C LEU A 228 -12.54 24.86 5.72
N SER A 229 -12.07 25.11 4.50
CA SER A 229 -10.66 24.97 4.13
C SER A 229 -9.75 25.85 4.99
N LYS A 230 -10.12 27.11 5.23
CA LYS A 230 -9.35 28.02 6.09
C LYS A 230 -9.24 27.48 7.52
N ASN A 231 -10.35 27.03 8.11
CA ASN A 231 -10.37 26.48 9.47
C ASN A 231 -9.47 25.25 9.59
N ILE A 232 -9.40 24.41 8.55
CA ILE A 232 -8.50 23.24 8.53
C ILE A 232 -7.04 23.69 8.39
N ILE A 233 -6.73 24.59 7.46
CA ILE A 233 -5.36 25.08 7.21
C ILE A 233 -4.80 25.81 8.43
N HIS A 234 -5.62 26.62 9.08
CA HIS A 234 -5.24 27.36 10.30
C HIS A 234 -5.31 26.50 11.57
N ARG A 235 -5.66 25.19 11.45
CA ARG A 235 -5.76 24.24 12.57
C ARG A 235 -6.83 24.60 13.62
N GLU A 236 -7.82 25.38 13.24
CA GLU A 236 -9.00 25.67 14.03
C GLU A 236 -9.93 24.45 14.07
N LEU A 237 -10.11 23.79 12.94
CA LEU A 237 -10.75 22.49 12.81
C LEU A 237 -9.67 21.39 12.73
N LYS A 238 -9.61 20.53 13.76
CA LYS A 238 -8.58 19.50 13.91
C LYS A 238 -9.08 18.09 13.65
N ASP A 239 -10.38 17.91 13.53
CA ASP A 239 -11.03 16.61 13.32
C ASP A 239 -12.32 16.80 12.52
N VAL A 240 -12.57 15.87 11.60
CA VAL A 240 -13.78 15.81 10.78
C VAL A 240 -14.41 14.44 11.01
N SER A 241 -15.67 14.41 11.46
CA SER A 241 -16.39 13.14 11.58
C SER A 241 -16.75 12.57 10.19
N GLY A 242 -16.95 11.25 10.10
CA GLY A 242 -17.39 10.62 8.86
C GLY A 242 -18.73 11.20 8.36
N GLU A 243 -19.67 11.47 9.24
CA GLU A 243 -20.97 12.07 8.91
C GLU A 243 -20.82 13.47 8.30
N LEU A 244 -19.93 14.28 8.89
CA LEU A 244 -19.63 15.63 8.40
C LEU A 244 -18.95 15.58 7.04
N PHE A 245 -18.00 14.67 6.85
CA PHE A 245 -17.36 14.43 5.56
C PHE A 245 -18.36 14.02 4.50
N ASP A 246 -19.24 13.06 4.79
CA ASP A 246 -20.29 12.59 3.87
C ASP A 246 -21.26 13.71 3.49
N HIS A 247 -21.55 14.63 4.43
CA HIS A 247 -22.35 15.82 4.16
C HIS A 247 -21.66 16.72 3.12
N TYR A 248 -20.38 17.07 3.34
CA TYR A 248 -19.63 17.90 2.41
C TYR A 248 -19.39 17.21 1.08
N LEU A 249 -19.19 15.93 1.05
CA LEU A 249 -19.05 15.15 -0.18
C LEU A 249 -20.30 15.25 -1.06
N ARG A 250 -21.50 15.17 -0.48
CA ARG A 250 -22.77 15.37 -1.23
C ARG A 250 -22.90 16.79 -1.76
N LEU A 251 -22.58 17.81 -0.95
CA LEU A 251 -22.62 19.21 -1.40
C LEU A 251 -21.62 19.48 -2.52
N ALA A 252 -20.40 18.95 -2.42
CA ALA A 252 -19.38 19.11 -3.47
C ALA A 252 -19.82 18.47 -4.78
N ASN A 253 -20.36 17.24 -4.73
CA ASN A 253 -20.85 16.55 -5.92
C ASN A 253 -22.00 17.32 -6.60
N ASP A 254 -23.00 17.80 -5.85
CA ASP A 254 -24.10 18.63 -6.38
C ASP A 254 -23.56 19.93 -7.02
N HIS A 255 -22.59 20.57 -6.38
CA HIS A 255 -21.95 21.78 -6.87
C HIS A 255 -21.19 21.54 -8.18
N VAL A 256 -20.30 20.58 -8.19
CA VAL A 256 -19.47 20.22 -9.36
C VAL A 256 -20.34 19.84 -10.55
N GLU A 257 -21.36 19.01 -10.35
CA GLU A 257 -22.26 18.59 -11.41
C GLU A 257 -23.10 19.78 -11.97
N THR A 258 -23.45 20.74 -11.11
CA THR A 258 -24.15 21.95 -11.53
C THR A 258 -23.22 22.88 -12.32
N MET A 259 -21.99 23.08 -11.88
CA MET A 259 -20.99 23.86 -12.65
C MET A 259 -20.69 23.22 -13.99
N ARG A 260 -20.59 21.89 -14.07
CA ARG A 260 -20.41 21.15 -15.31
C ARG A 260 -21.48 21.52 -16.36
N LYS A 261 -22.75 21.56 -15.96
CA LYS A 261 -23.86 21.94 -16.86
C LYS A 261 -23.72 23.35 -17.44
N ILE A 262 -23.09 24.26 -16.70
CA ILE A 262 -22.82 25.62 -17.19
C ILE A 262 -21.67 25.61 -18.21
N VAL A 263 -20.60 24.83 -17.90
CA VAL A 263 -19.43 24.71 -18.79
C VAL A 263 -19.78 24.05 -20.11
N GLU A 264 -20.66 23.04 -20.11
CA GLU A 264 -21.09 22.28 -21.29
C GLU A 264 -22.17 22.96 -22.13
N LYS A 265 -22.81 24.04 -21.67
CA LYS A 265 -23.76 24.81 -22.49
C LYS A 265 -23.00 25.47 -23.61
N GLU A 266 -23.42 25.17 -24.87
CA GLU A 266 -22.96 25.84 -26.10
C GLU A 266 -23.36 27.31 -26.16
#